data_405658e903c45e6940aa61c5dadb97d6
#
_entry.id   405658e903c45e6940aa61c5dadb97d6
#
_cell.length_a   1.000
_cell.length_b   1.000
_cell.length_c   1.000
_cell.angle_alpha   90.00
_cell.angle_beta   90.00
_cell.angle_gamma   90.00
#
_symmetry.space_group_name_H-M   'P 1'
#
loop_
_entity.id
_entity.type
_entity.pdbx_description
1 polymer ?
#
loop_
_entity_poly.entity_id
_entity_poly.type
_entity_poly.pdbx_seq_one_letter_code
_entity_poly.pdbx_strand_id
1 'polypeptide(L)'
;MSDTAQTIIALDAARMRATVAKDTVTLRKVLADELVYTHSSARLDTKQSLIGNMESGATVYTQLEPSDVKAQVFGDTVILTGAAQIGVTSNGVPMSFAVRFTDVWVRRAGEWQMVNWHSTRLRG
;
A
#
# COMPACT_ATOMS: atom_id res chain seq x y z
N MET A 1 -9.15 -21.98 6.50
CA MET A 1 -8.60 -20.63 6.50
C MET A 1 -7.08 -20.69 6.61
N SER A 2 -6.43 -20.07 5.70
CA SER A 2 -4.97 -20.10 5.64
C SER A 2 -4.38 -19.07 6.61
N ASP A 3 -3.40 -19.49 7.41
CA ASP A 3 -2.64 -18.57 8.25
C ASP A 3 -1.91 -17.53 7.39
N THR A 4 -1.52 -17.91 6.17
CA THR A 4 -0.88 -17.01 5.21
C THR A 4 -1.80 -15.86 4.86
N ALA A 5 -3.08 -16.12 4.59
CA ALA A 5 -4.05 -15.06 4.29
C ALA A 5 -4.12 -14.04 5.43
N GLN A 6 -4.24 -14.50 6.67
CA GLN A 6 -4.31 -13.62 7.84
C GLN A 6 -3.00 -12.84 8.03
N THR A 7 -1.87 -13.51 7.83
CA THR A 7 -0.55 -12.88 7.94
C THR A 7 -0.42 -11.71 6.96
N ILE A 8 -0.83 -11.91 5.71
CA ILE A 8 -0.67 -10.88 4.68
C ILE A 8 -1.66 -9.74 4.87
N ILE A 9 -2.90 -10.05 5.27
CA ILE A 9 -3.86 -8.99 5.60
C ILE A 9 -3.30 -8.11 6.72
N ALA A 10 -2.69 -8.72 7.76
CA ALA A 10 -2.09 -7.98 8.86
C ALA A 10 -0.85 -7.19 8.42
N LEU A 11 0.00 -7.76 7.56
CA LEU A 11 1.17 -7.06 7.02
C LEU A 11 0.78 -5.85 6.20
N ASP A 12 -0.26 -5.97 5.37
CA ASP A 12 -0.72 -4.86 4.54
C ASP A 12 -1.32 -3.75 5.39
N ALA A 13 -2.08 -4.11 6.43
CA ALA A 13 -2.60 -3.12 7.37
C ALA A 13 -1.47 -2.40 8.11
N ALA A 14 -0.42 -3.14 8.50
CA ALA A 14 0.75 -2.55 9.14
C ALA A 14 1.51 -1.62 8.20
N ARG A 15 1.61 -2.00 6.91
CA ARG A 15 2.21 -1.14 5.88
C ARG A 15 1.44 0.18 5.76
N MET A 16 0.13 0.11 5.77
CA MET A 16 -0.71 1.31 5.68
C MET A 16 -0.50 2.21 6.90
N ARG A 17 -0.42 1.63 8.10
CA ARG A 17 -0.12 2.41 9.31
C ARG A 17 1.27 3.03 9.25
N ALA A 18 2.25 2.30 8.73
CA ALA A 18 3.61 2.82 8.55
C ALA A 18 3.63 4.01 7.58
N THR A 19 2.79 3.96 6.55
CA THR A 19 2.67 5.06 5.58
C THR A 19 2.17 6.33 6.27
N VAL A 20 1.13 6.23 7.09
CA VAL A 20 0.59 7.38 7.82
C VAL A 20 1.57 7.87 8.88
N ALA A 21 2.28 6.96 9.52
CA ALA A 21 3.29 7.31 10.54
C ALA A 21 4.59 7.82 9.95
N LYS A 22 4.75 7.76 8.62
CA LYS A 22 6.00 8.10 7.92
C LYS A 22 7.16 7.23 8.41
N ASP A 23 6.85 5.95 8.70
CA ASP A 23 7.84 4.98 9.15
C ASP A 23 8.55 4.39 7.93
N THR A 24 9.52 5.12 7.43
CA THR A 24 10.23 4.73 6.20
C THR A 24 11.15 3.54 6.39
N VAL A 25 11.56 3.25 7.62
CA VAL A 25 12.35 2.05 7.92
C VAL A 25 11.52 0.80 7.64
N THR A 26 10.29 0.75 8.16
CA THR A 26 9.37 -0.36 7.90
C THR A 26 9.03 -0.43 6.41
N LEU A 27 8.75 0.71 5.77
CA LEU A 27 8.39 0.72 4.35
C LEU A 27 9.52 0.21 3.47
N ARG A 28 10.78 0.57 3.78
CA ARG A 28 11.92 0.03 3.02
C ARG A 28 12.05 -1.47 3.13
N LYS A 29 11.63 -2.04 4.25
CA LYS A 29 11.66 -3.48 4.46
C LYS A 29 10.57 -4.21 3.69
N VAL A 30 9.34 -3.69 3.72
CA VAL A 30 8.17 -4.41 3.20
C VAL A 30 7.83 -4.08 1.75
N LEU A 31 8.37 -3.00 1.19
CA LEU A 31 8.18 -2.67 -0.22
C LEU A 31 9.31 -3.30 -1.03
N ALA A 32 8.95 -4.02 -2.09
CA ALA A 32 9.93 -4.66 -2.97
C ALA A 32 10.67 -3.60 -3.81
N ASP A 33 11.92 -3.89 -4.15
CA ASP A 33 12.73 -2.97 -4.98
C ASP A 33 12.08 -2.70 -6.33
N GLU A 34 11.38 -3.70 -6.88
CA GLU A 34 10.71 -3.60 -8.19
C GLU A 34 9.25 -3.13 -8.09
N LEU A 35 8.85 -2.57 -6.95
CA LEU A 35 7.48 -2.13 -6.73
C LEU A 35 6.97 -1.25 -7.85
N VAL A 36 5.74 -1.54 -8.32
CA VAL A 36 4.96 -0.64 -9.16
C VAL A 36 3.77 -0.17 -8.34
N TYR A 37 3.69 1.12 -8.08
CA TYR A 37 2.65 1.71 -7.27
C TYR A 37 1.82 2.66 -8.14
N THR A 38 0.63 2.23 -8.51
CA THR A 38 -0.27 3.03 -9.35
C THR A 38 -1.29 3.74 -8.47
N HIS A 39 -1.19 5.04 -8.38
CA HIS A 39 -2.16 5.87 -7.66
C HIS A 39 -3.48 5.92 -8.41
N SER A 40 -4.55 6.28 -7.72
CA SER A 40 -5.88 6.39 -8.34
C SER A 40 -5.95 7.50 -9.40
N SER A 41 -4.96 8.40 -9.42
CA SER A 41 -4.80 9.42 -10.45
C SER A 41 -4.09 8.91 -11.71
N ALA A 42 -3.71 7.65 -11.73
CA ALA A 42 -2.88 7.00 -12.76
C ALA A 42 -1.38 7.34 -12.66
N ARG A 43 -0.96 8.16 -11.69
CA ARG A 43 0.45 8.45 -11.48
C ARG A 43 1.17 7.21 -10.95
N LEU A 44 2.35 6.94 -11.49
CA LEU A 44 3.17 5.81 -11.07
C LEU A 44 4.28 6.26 -10.14
N ASP A 45 4.50 5.48 -9.09
CA ASP A 45 5.67 5.61 -8.23
C ASP A 45 6.43 4.30 -8.18
N THR A 46 7.74 4.42 -8.03
CA THR A 46 8.63 3.31 -7.64
C THR A 46 8.74 3.32 -6.12
N LYS A 47 9.41 2.30 -5.56
CA LYS A 47 9.73 2.30 -4.14
C LYS A 47 10.49 3.58 -3.74
N GLN A 48 11.51 3.95 -4.54
CA GLN A 48 12.33 5.13 -4.24
C GLN A 48 11.54 6.42 -4.31
N SER A 49 10.73 6.61 -5.34
CA SER A 49 9.97 7.86 -5.48
C SER A 49 8.85 7.94 -4.45
N LEU A 50 8.19 6.83 -4.14
CA LEU A 50 7.14 6.81 -3.13
C LEU A 50 7.69 7.23 -1.75
N ILE A 51 8.77 6.58 -1.32
CA ILE A 51 9.40 6.89 -0.03
C ILE A 51 10.04 8.28 -0.06
N GLY A 52 10.70 8.63 -1.16
CA GLY A 52 11.35 9.93 -1.32
C GLY A 52 10.37 11.09 -1.21
N ASN A 53 9.19 10.97 -1.81
CA ASN A 53 8.15 12.00 -1.71
C ASN A 53 7.62 12.14 -0.29
N MET A 54 7.59 11.05 0.46
CA MET A 54 7.19 11.09 1.87
C MET A 54 8.28 11.76 2.72
N GLU A 55 9.54 11.40 2.49
CA GLU A 55 10.67 11.94 3.25
C GLU A 55 10.87 13.43 3.01
N SER A 56 10.65 13.89 1.78
CA SER A 56 10.76 15.30 1.44
C SER A 56 9.58 16.15 1.92
N GLY A 57 8.47 15.51 2.30
CA GLY A 57 7.26 16.21 2.67
C GLY A 57 6.39 16.61 1.48
N ALA A 58 6.77 16.25 0.25
CA ALA A 58 5.93 16.51 -0.92
C ALA A 58 4.60 15.79 -0.82
N THR A 59 4.59 14.58 -0.21
CA THR A 59 3.39 13.80 0.04
C THR A 59 3.32 13.44 1.51
N VAL A 60 2.20 13.80 2.15
CA VAL A 60 1.96 13.47 3.56
C VAL A 60 0.65 12.71 3.65
N TYR A 61 0.71 11.45 4.04
CA TYR A 61 -0.50 10.65 4.25
C TYR A 61 -1.02 10.90 5.66
N THR A 62 -2.28 11.30 5.75
CA THR A 62 -2.95 11.57 7.03
C THR A 62 -3.93 10.47 7.41
N GLN A 63 -4.33 9.67 6.43
CA GLN A 63 -5.25 8.56 6.64
C GLN A 63 -5.02 7.52 5.55
N LEU A 64 -5.02 6.26 5.93
CA LEU A 64 -4.98 5.15 4.98
C LEU A 64 -5.59 3.96 5.72
N GLU A 65 -6.91 3.81 5.62
CA GLU A 65 -7.68 2.85 6.41
C GLU A 65 -8.35 1.84 5.50
N PRO A 66 -7.95 0.55 5.59
CA PRO A 66 -8.54 -0.48 4.77
C PRO A 66 -9.88 -0.96 5.31
N SER A 67 -10.71 -1.48 4.41
CA SER A 67 -11.95 -2.15 4.76
C SER A 67 -12.26 -3.22 3.71
N ASP A 68 -13.05 -4.21 4.10
CA ASP A 68 -13.52 -5.27 3.20
C ASP A 68 -12.36 -5.97 2.48
N VAL A 69 -11.28 -6.26 3.21
CA VAL A 69 -10.07 -6.85 2.63
C VAL A 69 -10.24 -8.35 2.50
N LYS A 70 -9.93 -8.88 1.32
CA LYS A 70 -9.97 -10.31 1.00
C LYS A 70 -8.62 -10.72 0.43
N ALA A 71 -8.21 -11.96 0.73
CA ALA A 71 -6.95 -12.50 0.28
C ALA A 71 -7.16 -13.72 -0.62
N GLN A 72 -6.38 -13.80 -1.69
CA GLN A 72 -6.28 -14.98 -2.53
C GLN A 72 -4.83 -15.46 -2.46
N VAL A 73 -4.64 -16.69 -1.99
CA VAL A 73 -3.30 -17.23 -1.72
C VAL A 73 -2.91 -18.22 -2.81
N PHE A 74 -1.76 -17.99 -3.43
CA PHE A 74 -1.22 -18.84 -4.48
C PHE A 74 0.25 -19.14 -4.16
N GLY A 75 0.47 -20.08 -3.23
CA GLY A 75 1.84 -20.41 -2.80
C GLY A 75 2.54 -19.22 -2.17
N ASP A 76 3.61 -18.75 -2.81
CA ASP A 76 4.40 -17.62 -2.34
C ASP A 76 3.90 -16.27 -2.88
N THR A 77 2.69 -16.23 -3.42
CA THR A 77 2.06 -15.01 -3.91
C THR A 77 0.68 -14.88 -3.27
N VAL A 78 0.39 -13.68 -2.77
CA VAL A 78 -0.94 -13.36 -2.22
C VAL A 78 -1.44 -12.09 -2.88
N ILE A 79 -2.69 -12.15 -3.36
CA ILE A 79 -3.38 -11.00 -3.92
C ILE A 79 -4.39 -10.53 -2.88
N LEU A 80 -4.31 -9.26 -2.50
CA LEU A 80 -5.32 -8.63 -1.64
C LEU A 80 -6.19 -7.71 -2.48
N THR A 81 -7.49 -7.75 -2.21
CA THR A 81 -8.44 -6.78 -2.74
C THR A 81 -9.21 -6.18 -1.59
N GLY A 82 -9.59 -4.92 -1.73
CA GLY A 82 -10.35 -4.25 -0.68
C GLY A 82 -10.70 -2.82 -1.05
N ALA A 83 -11.13 -2.09 -0.06
CA ALA A 83 -11.37 -0.66 -0.15
C ALA A 83 -10.49 0.06 0.88
N ALA A 84 -10.23 1.33 0.64
CA ALA A 84 -9.49 2.14 1.60
C ALA A 84 -9.98 3.59 1.57
N GLN A 85 -10.00 4.21 2.75
CA GLN A 85 -10.19 5.65 2.86
C GLN A 85 -8.81 6.29 2.93
N ILE A 86 -8.56 7.23 2.04
CA ILE A 86 -7.26 7.88 1.90
C ILE A 86 -7.38 9.35 2.22
N GLY A 87 -6.52 9.83 3.11
CA GLY A 87 -6.26 11.25 3.33
C GLY A 87 -4.81 11.52 2.97
N VAL A 88 -4.57 12.47 2.10
CA VAL A 88 -3.23 12.79 1.64
C VAL A 88 -3.12 14.28 1.34
N THR A 89 -2.00 14.87 1.72
CA THR A 89 -1.65 16.24 1.36
C THR A 89 -0.52 16.15 0.34
N SER A 90 -0.78 16.63 -0.87
CA SER A 90 0.18 16.60 -1.96
C SER A 90 0.58 18.02 -2.30
N ASN A 91 1.87 18.34 -2.13
CA ASN A 91 2.42 19.69 -2.34
C ASN A 91 1.57 20.76 -1.64
N GLY A 92 1.18 20.47 -0.40
CA GLY A 92 0.41 21.40 0.43
C GLY A 92 -1.11 21.39 0.20
N VAL A 93 -1.62 20.58 -0.74
CA VAL A 93 -3.04 20.50 -1.04
C VAL A 93 -3.65 19.25 -0.39
N PRO A 94 -4.52 19.38 0.60
CA PRO A 94 -5.14 18.23 1.24
C PRO A 94 -6.25 17.65 0.38
N MET A 95 -6.33 16.31 0.37
CA MET A 95 -7.36 15.56 -0.33
C MET A 95 -7.83 14.40 0.54
N SER A 96 -9.12 14.04 0.40
CA SER A 96 -9.67 12.87 1.07
C SER A 96 -10.63 12.18 0.10
N PHE A 97 -10.46 10.87 -0.07
CA PHE A 97 -11.27 10.11 -1.01
C PHE A 97 -11.20 8.63 -0.68
N ALA A 98 -12.13 7.87 -1.24
CA ALA A 98 -12.16 6.42 -1.09
C ALA A 98 -11.74 5.76 -2.39
N VAL A 99 -11.11 4.59 -2.28
CA VAL A 99 -10.66 3.80 -3.42
C VAL A 99 -11.03 2.33 -3.23
N ARG A 100 -11.07 1.60 -4.35
CA ARG A 100 -10.87 0.15 -4.34
C ARG A 100 -9.45 -0.13 -4.75
N PHE A 101 -8.86 -1.15 -4.15
CA PHE A 101 -7.48 -1.49 -4.46
C PHE A 101 -7.28 -2.98 -4.68
N THR A 102 -6.23 -3.28 -5.41
CA THR A 102 -5.63 -4.61 -5.49
C THR A 102 -4.16 -4.44 -5.20
N ASP A 103 -3.63 -5.25 -4.28
CA ASP A 103 -2.18 -5.28 -4.11
C ASP A 103 -1.70 -6.72 -4.08
N VAL A 104 -0.40 -6.88 -4.34
CA VAL A 104 0.21 -8.19 -4.51
C VAL A 104 1.44 -8.27 -3.62
N TRP A 105 1.51 -9.35 -2.85
CA TRP A 105 2.63 -9.67 -1.98
C TRP A 105 3.28 -10.96 -2.45
N VAL A 106 4.60 -11.00 -2.43
CA VAL A 106 5.36 -12.20 -2.76
C VAL A 106 6.34 -12.52 -1.64
N ARG A 107 6.58 -13.82 -1.43
CA ARG A 107 7.59 -14.28 -0.47
C ARG A 107 8.82 -14.75 -1.23
N ARG A 108 9.97 -14.16 -0.88
CA ARG A 108 11.27 -14.51 -1.44
C ARG A 108 12.28 -14.56 -0.31
N ALA A 109 13.09 -15.61 -0.26
CA ALA A 109 14.09 -15.78 0.80
C ALA A 109 13.48 -15.66 2.20
N GLY A 110 12.26 -16.17 2.37
CA GLY A 110 11.55 -16.15 3.64
C GLY A 110 10.89 -14.83 4.01
N GLU A 111 10.98 -13.80 3.15
CA GLU A 111 10.47 -12.46 3.44
C GLU A 111 9.33 -12.10 2.50
N TRP A 112 8.23 -11.58 3.08
CA TRP A 112 7.10 -11.08 2.29
C TRP A 112 7.30 -9.61 1.95
N GLN A 113 7.13 -9.27 0.67
CA GLN A 113 7.21 -7.89 0.20
C GLN A 113 6.09 -7.59 -0.78
N MET A 114 5.58 -6.36 -0.73
CA MET A 114 4.56 -5.91 -1.69
C MET A 114 5.24 -5.49 -2.99
N VAL A 115 4.80 -6.09 -4.09
CA VAL A 115 5.37 -5.82 -5.43
C VAL A 115 4.47 -4.95 -6.29
N ASN A 116 3.20 -4.81 -5.94
CA ASN A 116 2.26 -4.06 -6.77
C ASN A 116 1.14 -3.48 -5.91
N TRP A 117 0.76 -2.26 -6.20
CA TRP A 117 -0.43 -1.61 -5.69
C TRP A 117 -1.10 -0.90 -6.85
N HIS A 118 -2.41 -1.06 -6.97
CA HIS A 118 -3.20 -0.38 -8.00
C HIS A 118 -4.55 -0.01 -7.39
N SER A 119 -4.92 1.24 -7.51
CA SER A 119 -6.19 1.70 -6.94
C SER A 119 -7.01 2.48 -7.94
N THR A 120 -8.32 2.46 -7.72
CA THR A 120 -9.30 3.19 -8.50
C THR A 120 -10.17 3.99 -7.53
N ARG A 121 -10.35 5.28 -7.82
CA ARG A 121 -11.16 6.12 -6.97
C ARG A 121 -12.63 5.73 -7.08
N LEU A 122 -13.29 5.63 -5.94
CA LEU A 122 -14.74 5.43 -5.89
C LEU A 122 -15.43 6.76 -6.15
N ARG A 123 -16.55 6.68 -6.83
CA ARG A 123 -17.38 7.86 -7.10
C ARG A 123 -18.21 8.21 -5.87
N GLY A 124 -18.45 9.47 -5.69
CA GLY A 124 -19.28 9.96 -4.61
C GLY A 124 -18.56 10.53 -3.44
#